data_d0e4ea99181f2fae8c4c0dfd16171dea
#
_entry.id   d0e4ea99181f2fae8c4c0dfd16171dea
#
_cell.length_a   1.000
_cell.length_b   1.000
_cell.length_c   1.000
_cell.angle_alpha   90.00
_cell.angle_beta   90.00
_cell.angle_gamma   90.00
#
_symmetry.space_group_name_H-M   'P 1'
#
loop_
_entity.id
_entity.type
_entity.pdbx_description
1 polymer ?
#
loop_
_entity_poly.entity_id
_entity_poly.type
_entity_poly.pdbx_seq_one_letter_code
_entity_poly.pdbx_strand_id
1 'polypeptide(L)'
;ENEEVSNKIWQQTRLVEYLNELPIVQLMLPAVEADDIISVVVQHPSFAGWQKVIVSSDKDFFQLCDGETIVFRPIQKQIVNQKNLVEEHGIHPKNFALARAIAGDKSDNLPGVPGVGLGTLAKRFPCLSEDKDYTLQELVDICEEVEKPLKVHQGIMDNQDVIEQNYKMMQL
;
A
#
# COMPACT_ATOMS: atom_id res chain seq x y z
N GLU A 1 14.76 -29.79 9.68
CA GLU A 1 13.64 -28.92 10.11
C GLU A 1 13.94 -28.21 11.44
N ASN A 2 14.33 -28.94 12.51
CA ASN A 2 14.67 -28.34 13.81
C ASN A 2 15.93 -27.45 13.78
N GLU A 3 16.94 -27.82 13.01
CA GLU A 3 18.20 -27.06 12.92
C GLU A 3 18.02 -25.75 12.15
N GLU A 4 17.20 -25.74 11.11
CA GLU A 4 16.86 -24.55 10.33
C GLU A 4 16.07 -23.54 11.16
N VAL A 5 15.09 -24.02 11.93
CA VAL A 5 14.31 -23.18 12.87
C VAL A 5 15.21 -22.59 13.96
N SER A 6 16.09 -23.39 14.55
CA SER A 6 17.05 -22.92 15.57
C SER A 6 17.99 -21.85 15.01
N ASN A 7 18.50 -22.05 13.80
CA ASN A 7 19.34 -21.06 13.12
C ASN A 7 18.62 -19.76 12.85
N LYS A 8 17.35 -19.83 12.41
CA LYS A 8 16.53 -18.64 12.16
C LYS A 8 16.30 -17.84 13.46
N ILE A 9 15.94 -18.52 14.54
CA ILE A 9 15.75 -17.87 15.85
C ILE A 9 17.04 -17.23 16.32
N TRP A 10 18.17 -17.94 16.22
CA TRP A 10 19.47 -17.41 16.61
C TRP A 10 19.84 -16.16 15.81
N GLN A 11 19.66 -16.15 14.48
CA GLN A 11 19.92 -14.99 13.64
C GLN A 11 19.05 -13.80 14.02
N GLN A 12 17.76 -14.02 14.27
CA GLN A 12 16.85 -12.96 14.69
C GLN A 12 17.25 -12.36 16.06
N THR A 13 17.61 -13.22 17.02
CA THR A 13 18.08 -12.79 18.34
C THR A 13 19.34 -11.94 18.21
N ARG A 14 20.32 -12.40 17.43
CA ARG A 14 21.58 -11.65 17.21
C ARG A 14 21.33 -10.32 16.50
N LEU A 15 20.43 -10.29 15.53
CA LEU A 15 20.05 -9.03 14.88
C LEU A 15 19.55 -8.00 15.89
N VAL A 16 18.61 -8.39 16.77
CA VAL A 16 18.08 -7.50 17.81
C VAL A 16 19.18 -7.02 18.75
N GLU A 17 20.09 -7.92 19.18
CA GLU A 17 21.23 -7.56 20.02
C GLU A 17 22.15 -6.52 19.34
N TYR A 18 22.50 -6.73 18.05
CA TYR A 18 23.30 -5.77 17.31
C TYR A 18 22.61 -4.42 17.11
N LEU A 19 21.31 -4.45 16.86
CA LEU A 19 20.53 -3.23 16.71
C LEU A 19 20.46 -2.41 18.01
N ASN A 20 20.53 -3.07 19.19
CA ASN A 20 20.60 -2.38 20.49
C ASN A 20 21.89 -1.56 20.69
N GLU A 21 22.98 -1.91 20.00
CA GLU A 21 24.25 -1.17 20.05
C GLU A 21 24.27 0.05 19.11
N LEU A 22 23.24 0.23 18.27
CA LEU A 22 23.14 1.33 17.33
C LEU A 22 22.26 2.47 17.89
N PRO A 23 22.47 3.72 17.47
CA PRO A 23 21.62 4.85 17.87
C PRO A 23 20.29 4.85 17.11
N ILE A 24 19.51 3.79 17.28
CA ILE A 24 18.21 3.58 16.65
C ILE A 24 17.14 3.30 17.70
N VAL A 25 15.88 3.46 17.34
CA VAL A 25 14.74 3.06 18.15
C VAL A 25 14.13 1.80 17.53
N GLN A 26 14.02 0.74 18.34
CA GLN A 26 13.30 -0.48 17.97
C GLN A 26 11.89 -0.41 18.55
N LEU A 27 10.87 -0.60 17.72
CA LEU A 27 9.48 -0.65 18.12
C LEU A 27 8.93 -2.06 17.86
N MET A 28 8.32 -2.65 18.88
CA MET A 28 7.62 -3.91 18.78
C MET A 28 6.37 -3.84 19.65
N LEU A 29 5.21 -3.95 19.04
CA LEU A 29 3.93 -3.96 19.73
C LEU A 29 3.26 -5.32 19.55
N PRO A 30 2.83 -6.00 20.64
CA PRO A 30 2.13 -7.28 20.52
C PRO A 30 0.83 -7.13 19.73
N ALA A 31 0.56 -8.07 18.81
CA ALA A 31 -0.65 -8.11 17.99
C ALA A 31 -0.89 -6.87 17.09
N VAL A 32 0.17 -6.13 16.76
CA VAL A 32 0.15 -5.03 15.78
C VAL A 32 1.18 -5.35 14.70
N GLU A 33 0.81 -5.18 13.45
CA GLU A 33 1.71 -5.39 12.31
C GLU A 33 2.73 -4.27 12.19
N ALA A 34 3.87 -4.55 11.57
CA ALA A 34 4.95 -3.57 11.47
C ALA A 34 4.60 -2.39 10.56
N ASP A 35 3.78 -2.63 9.55
CA ASP A 35 3.30 -1.62 8.60
C ASP A 35 2.34 -0.62 9.26
N ASP A 36 1.45 -1.07 10.17
CA ASP A 36 0.62 -0.20 11.00
C ASP A 36 1.50 0.75 11.85
N ILE A 37 2.54 0.19 12.48
CA ILE A 37 3.47 0.98 13.31
C ILE A 37 4.20 2.02 12.44
N ILE A 38 4.69 1.61 11.27
CA ILE A 38 5.38 2.50 10.33
C ILE A 38 4.45 3.61 9.87
N SER A 39 3.21 3.26 9.52
CA SER A 39 2.18 4.21 9.12
C SER A 39 1.92 5.28 10.20
N VAL A 40 1.70 4.85 11.43
CA VAL A 40 1.51 5.76 12.58
C VAL A 40 2.73 6.66 12.77
N VAL A 41 3.94 6.12 12.67
CA VAL A 41 5.18 6.90 12.87
C VAL A 41 5.34 7.96 11.78
N VAL A 42 5.19 7.61 10.50
CA VAL A 42 5.42 8.57 9.40
C VAL A 42 4.34 9.65 9.33
N GLN A 43 3.13 9.37 9.82
CA GLN A 43 2.03 10.32 9.88
C GLN A 43 1.98 11.11 11.19
N HIS A 44 2.84 10.79 12.16
CA HIS A 44 2.78 11.42 13.47
C HIS A 44 3.16 12.92 13.40
N PRO A 45 2.38 13.83 14.01
CA PRO A 45 2.61 15.27 13.94
C PRO A 45 4.00 15.73 14.39
N SER A 46 4.67 14.98 15.26
CA SER A 46 6.04 15.29 15.71
C SER A 46 7.07 15.24 14.58
N PHE A 47 6.76 14.60 13.46
CA PHE A 47 7.63 14.48 12.29
C PHE A 47 7.14 15.33 11.11
N ALA A 48 6.19 16.22 11.32
CA ALA A 48 5.76 17.16 10.29
C ALA A 48 6.94 18.04 9.85
N GLY A 49 7.12 18.24 8.55
CA GLY A 49 8.24 18.97 7.97
C GLY A 49 9.55 18.17 7.88
N TRP A 50 9.57 16.91 8.33
CA TRP A 50 10.73 16.03 8.20
C TRP A 50 10.65 15.21 6.91
N GLN A 51 11.79 15.07 6.22
CA GLN A 51 11.91 14.07 5.17
C GLN A 51 11.89 12.67 5.79
N LYS A 52 10.89 11.87 5.47
CA LYS A 52 10.74 10.49 5.94
C LYS A 52 11.06 9.50 4.83
N VAL A 53 11.84 8.47 5.14
CA VAL A 53 12.22 7.43 4.19
C VAL A 53 11.80 6.06 4.74
N ILE A 54 10.79 5.44 4.16
CA ILE A 54 10.41 4.07 4.46
C ILE A 54 11.32 3.14 3.65
N VAL A 55 12.03 2.23 4.30
CA VAL A 55 12.89 1.25 3.63
C VAL A 55 12.14 -0.08 3.57
N SER A 56 11.47 -0.34 2.45
CA SER A 56 10.68 -1.57 2.25
C SER A 56 10.51 -1.88 0.77
N SER A 57 10.36 -3.17 0.43
CA SER A 57 9.95 -3.61 -0.90
C SER A 57 8.43 -3.78 -1.04
N ASP A 58 7.70 -3.63 0.06
CA ASP A 58 6.26 -3.71 0.08
C ASP A 58 5.62 -2.50 -0.61
N LYS A 59 4.63 -2.79 -1.46
CA LYS A 59 3.91 -1.77 -2.23
C LYS A 59 2.82 -1.09 -1.42
N ASP A 60 2.42 -1.67 -0.30
CA ASP A 60 1.36 -1.08 0.52
C ASP A 60 1.81 0.27 1.12
N PHE A 61 3.10 0.44 1.33
CA PHE A 61 3.67 1.73 1.71
C PHE A 61 3.58 2.84 0.65
N PHE A 62 3.23 2.50 -0.60
CA PHE A 62 3.08 3.53 -1.63
C PHE A 62 1.95 4.50 -1.34
N GLN A 63 0.93 4.07 -0.61
CA GLN A 63 -0.16 4.93 -0.14
C GLN A 63 0.30 6.03 0.84
N LEU A 64 1.47 5.86 1.48
CA LEU A 64 2.05 6.82 2.42
C LEU A 64 2.99 7.84 1.76
N CYS A 65 3.24 7.71 0.44
CA CYS A 65 4.06 8.67 -0.29
C CYS A 65 3.36 10.02 -0.38
N ASP A 66 4.03 11.06 0.07
CA ASP A 66 3.57 12.45 0.00
C ASP A 66 4.74 13.41 -0.30
N GLY A 67 4.57 14.71 0.00
CA GLY A 67 5.64 15.72 -0.17
C GLY A 67 6.85 15.52 0.76
N GLU A 68 6.70 14.74 1.83
CA GLU A 68 7.71 14.54 2.88
C GLU A 68 8.11 13.06 3.04
N THR A 69 7.29 12.13 2.58
CA THR A 69 7.47 10.68 2.75
C THR A 69 7.77 10.01 1.41
N ILE A 70 8.85 9.24 1.37
CA ILE A 70 9.25 8.44 0.21
C ILE A 70 9.50 6.99 0.64
N VAL A 71 9.44 6.05 -0.32
CA VAL A 71 9.78 4.65 -0.11
C VAL A 71 11.05 4.32 -0.86
N PHE A 72 12.07 3.81 -0.16
CA PHE A 72 13.25 3.22 -0.77
C PHE A 72 13.09 1.70 -0.81
N ARG A 73 13.12 1.14 -2.00
CA ARG A 73 13.03 -0.30 -2.26
C ARG A 73 14.43 -0.89 -2.41
N PRO A 74 14.99 -1.54 -1.38
CA PRO A 74 16.40 -1.92 -1.37
C PRO A 74 16.76 -2.98 -2.41
N ILE A 75 15.87 -3.95 -2.67
CA ILE A 75 16.09 -5.02 -3.65
C ILE A 75 16.12 -4.45 -5.08
N GLN A 76 15.17 -3.56 -5.41
CA GLN A 76 15.06 -2.92 -6.72
C GLN A 76 16.01 -1.71 -6.87
N LYS A 77 16.62 -1.25 -5.77
CA LYS A 77 17.42 -0.03 -5.69
C LYS A 77 16.69 1.19 -6.25
N GLN A 78 15.40 1.27 -5.95
CA GLN A 78 14.49 2.28 -6.49
C GLN A 78 13.95 3.17 -5.36
N ILE A 79 13.88 4.46 -5.62
CA ILE A 79 13.14 5.42 -4.78
C ILE A 79 11.76 5.62 -5.41
N VAL A 80 10.73 5.46 -4.60
CA VAL A 80 9.33 5.74 -4.96
C VAL A 80 8.88 6.98 -4.19
N ASN A 81 8.38 7.96 -4.90
CA ASN A 81 7.77 9.17 -4.37
C ASN A 81 6.42 9.42 -5.08
N GLN A 82 5.66 10.38 -4.60
CA GLN A 82 4.35 10.72 -5.16
C GLN A 82 4.40 10.94 -6.68
N LYS A 83 5.40 11.68 -7.18
CA LYS A 83 5.50 12.04 -8.59
C LYS A 83 5.75 10.81 -9.47
N ASN A 84 6.80 10.03 -9.15
CA ASN A 84 7.13 8.87 -9.98
C ASN A 84 6.09 7.75 -9.85
N LEU A 85 5.36 7.66 -8.74
CA LEU A 85 4.25 6.73 -8.58
C LEU A 85 3.11 7.04 -9.58
N VAL A 86 2.74 8.32 -9.71
CA VAL A 86 1.74 8.75 -10.70
C VAL A 86 2.27 8.52 -12.12
N GLU A 87 3.54 8.83 -12.41
CA GLU A 87 4.14 8.62 -13.72
C GLU A 87 4.20 7.13 -14.12
N GLU A 88 4.54 6.24 -13.19
CA GLU A 88 4.71 4.80 -13.46
C GLU A 88 3.41 4.01 -13.41
N HIS A 89 2.51 4.35 -12.49
CA HIS A 89 1.29 3.58 -12.23
C HIS A 89 0.00 4.29 -12.67
N GLY A 90 0.04 5.61 -12.91
CA GLY A 90 -1.15 6.41 -13.21
C GLY A 90 -2.12 6.52 -12.04
N ILE A 91 -1.63 6.32 -10.81
CA ILE A 91 -2.43 6.31 -9.59
C ILE A 91 -1.71 7.16 -8.54
N HIS A 92 -2.43 8.12 -7.98
CA HIS A 92 -1.92 8.95 -6.89
C HIS A 92 -1.81 8.13 -5.58
N PRO A 93 -0.84 8.37 -4.70
CA PRO A 93 -0.72 7.67 -3.40
C PRO A 93 -2.02 7.58 -2.62
N LYS A 94 -2.78 8.66 -2.51
CA LYS A 94 -4.09 8.69 -1.82
C LYS A 94 -5.08 7.64 -2.31
N ASN A 95 -5.00 7.28 -3.59
CA ASN A 95 -5.89 6.31 -4.24
C ASN A 95 -5.27 4.91 -4.33
N PHE A 96 -4.03 4.74 -3.83
CA PHE A 96 -3.29 3.49 -4.05
C PHE A 96 -3.90 2.33 -3.29
N ALA A 97 -4.31 2.53 -2.02
CA ALA A 97 -5.00 1.51 -1.23
C ALA A 97 -6.33 1.08 -1.87
N LEU A 98 -7.15 2.05 -2.33
CA LEU A 98 -8.41 1.75 -3.03
C LEU A 98 -8.17 0.97 -4.33
N ALA A 99 -7.18 1.38 -5.13
CA ALA A 99 -6.83 0.69 -6.36
C ALA A 99 -6.33 -0.74 -6.09
N ARG A 100 -5.55 -0.95 -5.03
CA ARG A 100 -5.11 -2.28 -4.55
C ARG A 100 -6.28 -3.12 -4.07
N ALA A 101 -7.22 -2.54 -3.33
CA ALA A 101 -8.42 -3.23 -2.87
C ALA A 101 -9.28 -3.75 -4.03
N ILE A 102 -9.38 -2.99 -5.13
CA ILE A 102 -10.08 -3.40 -6.36
C ILE A 102 -9.29 -4.48 -7.12
N ALA A 103 -7.97 -4.30 -7.25
CA ALA A 103 -7.11 -5.26 -7.96
C ALA A 103 -6.91 -6.57 -7.20
N GLY A 104 -7.02 -6.53 -5.87
CA GLY A 104 -6.72 -7.62 -4.96
C GLY A 104 -5.22 -7.84 -4.75
N ASP A 105 -4.90 -8.66 -3.76
CA ASP A 105 -3.55 -9.13 -3.48
C ASP A 105 -3.50 -10.64 -3.27
N LYS A 106 -2.71 -11.31 -4.11
CA LYS A 106 -2.54 -12.77 -4.03
C LYS A 106 -1.65 -13.19 -2.86
N SER A 107 -0.71 -12.33 -2.43
CA SER A 107 0.18 -12.64 -1.29
C SER A 107 -0.60 -12.72 0.01
N ASP A 108 -1.59 -11.86 0.17
CA ASP A 108 -2.44 -11.77 1.35
C ASP A 108 -3.76 -12.54 1.18
N ASN A 109 -3.89 -13.30 0.07
CA ASN A 109 -5.09 -14.06 -0.26
C ASN A 109 -6.36 -13.18 -0.35
N LEU A 110 -6.21 -11.93 -0.78
CA LEU A 110 -7.31 -10.99 -0.98
C LEU A 110 -7.77 -11.02 -2.44
N PRO A 111 -8.97 -11.55 -2.72
CA PRO A 111 -9.49 -11.61 -4.08
C PRO A 111 -9.86 -10.20 -4.56
N GLY A 112 -9.37 -9.82 -5.73
CA GLY A 112 -9.80 -8.60 -6.41
C GLY A 112 -10.91 -8.85 -7.43
N VAL A 113 -11.31 -7.78 -8.10
CA VAL A 113 -12.26 -7.84 -9.22
C VAL A 113 -11.63 -8.65 -10.36
N PRO A 114 -12.27 -9.72 -10.86
CA PRO A 114 -11.69 -10.61 -11.86
C PRO A 114 -11.24 -9.87 -13.14
N GLY A 115 -9.96 -10.04 -13.50
CA GLY A 115 -9.37 -9.43 -14.70
C GLY A 115 -9.07 -7.94 -14.59
N VAL A 116 -9.19 -7.35 -13.39
CA VAL A 116 -8.89 -5.95 -13.12
C VAL A 116 -7.59 -5.86 -12.33
N GLY A 117 -6.59 -5.18 -12.87
CA GLY A 117 -5.34 -4.86 -12.22
C GLY A 117 -5.07 -3.35 -12.23
N LEU A 118 -4.03 -2.91 -11.53
CA LEU A 118 -3.69 -1.48 -11.40
C LEU A 118 -3.61 -0.76 -12.75
N GLY A 119 -2.97 -1.38 -13.77
CA GLY A 119 -2.89 -0.79 -15.11
C GLY A 119 -4.24 -0.66 -15.82
N THR A 120 -5.19 -1.55 -15.53
CA THR A 120 -6.56 -1.43 -16.05
C THR A 120 -7.29 -0.27 -15.36
N LEU A 121 -7.12 -0.16 -14.04
CA LEU A 121 -7.72 0.93 -13.26
C LEU A 121 -7.18 2.29 -13.70
N ALA A 122 -5.86 2.47 -13.75
CA ALA A 122 -5.25 3.71 -14.21
C ALA A 122 -5.76 4.15 -15.61
N LYS A 123 -5.94 3.20 -16.52
CA LYS A 123 -6.42 3.46 -17.86
C LYS A 123 -7.91 3.81 -17.92
N ARG A 124 -8.74 3.21 -17.06
CA ARG A 124 -10.21 3.35 -17.11
C ARG A 124 -10.73 4.41 -16.14
N PHE A 125 -9.98 4.70 -15.10
CA PHE A 125 -10.28 5.72 -14.12
C PHE A 125 -9.11 6.71 -13.99
N PRO A 126 -8.90 7.60 -14.99
CA PRO A 126 -7.81 8.58 -14.97
C PRO A 126 -7.87 9.51 -13.74
N CYS A 127 -9.05 9.69 -13.16
CA CYS A 127 -9.26 10.46 -11.93
C CYS A 127 -8.42 9.94 -10.75
N LEU A 128 -8.08 8.64 -10.72
CA LEU A 128 -7.22 8.07 -9.69
C LEU A 128 -5.78 8.64 -9.67
N SER A 129 -5.37 9.35 -10.73
CA SER A 129 -4.08 10.05 -10.79
C SER A 129 -4.10 11.43 -10.14
N GLU A 130 -5.27 11.96 -9.81
CA GLU A 130 -5.45 13.28 -9.23
C GLU A 130 -5.07 13.31 -7.74
N ASP A 131 -4.63 14.46 -7.25
CA ASP A 131 -4.38 14.72 -5.82
C ASP A 131 -5.70 14.91 -5.07
N LYS A 132 -6.55 13.91 -5.15
CA LYS A 132 -7.83 13.80 -4.46
C LYS A 132 -7.96 12.36 -3.95
N ASP A 133 -8.48 12.22 -2.73
CA ASP A 133 -8.82 10.94 -2.15
C ASP A 133 -10.22 10.53 -2.65
N TYR A 134 -10.27 9.52 -3.51
CA TYR A 134 -11.51 8.99 -4.06
C TYR A 134 -12.06 7.86 -3.20
N THR A 135 -13.35 7.90 -2.95
CA THR A 135 -14.06 6.82 -2.27
C THR A 135 -14.52 5.74 -3.26
N LEU A 136 -14.81 4.53 -2.76
CA LEU A 136 -15.41 3.48 -3.59
C LEU A 136 -16.75 3.94 -4.19
N GLN A 137 -17.58 4.67 -3.41
CA GLN A 137 -18.86 5.15 -3.91
C GLN A 137 -18.69 6.10 -5.10
N GLU A 138 -17.72 7.03 -5.05
CA GLU A 138 -17.46 7.93 -6.20
C GLU A 138 -17.03 7.15 -7.45
N LEU A 139 -16.29 6.04 -7.31
CA LEU A 139 -15.95 5.18 -8.45
C LEU A 139 -17.16 4.40 -8.96
N VAL A 140 -18.06 3.98 -8.07
CA VAL A 140 -19.33 3.34 -8.45
C VAL A 140 -20.20 4.33 -9.21
N ASP A 141 -20.35 5.56 -8.72
CA ASP A 141 -21.11 6.63 -9.40
C ASP A 141 -20.55 6.88 -10.81
N ILE A 142 -19.21 6.94 -10.95
CA ILE A 142 -18.58 7.04 -12.27
C ILE A 142 -18.93 5.83 -13.16
N CYS A 143 -18.98 4.61 -12.60
CA CYS A 143 -19.34 3.41 -13.37
C CYS A 143 -20.79 3.45 -13.86
N GLU A 144 -21.71 3.98 -13.05
CA GLU A 144 -23.14 4.11 -13.37
C GLU A 144 -23.41 5.16 -14.46
N GLU A 145 -22.61 6.22 -14.51
CA GLU A 145 -22.72 7.28 -15.52
C GLU A 145 -22.23 6.86 -16.93
N VAL A 146 -21.53 5.72 -17.04
CA VAL A 146 -20.99 5.24 -18.33
C VAL A 146 -22.11 4.65 -19.17
N GLU A 147 -22.44 5.26 -20.32
CA GLU A 147 -23.49 4.79 -21.24
C GLU A 147 -23.28 3.34 -21.73
N LYS A 148 -22.02 2.89 -21.86
CA LYS A 148 -21.65 1.54 -22.29
C LYS A 148 -20.64 0.94 -21.30
N PRO A 149 -21.11 0.39 -20.18
CA PRO A 149 -20.23 -0.15 -19.15
C PRO A 149 -19.41 -1.33 -19.69
N LEU A 150 -18.11 -1.27 -19.44
CA LEU A 150 -17.19 -2.36 -19.71
C LEU A 150 -17.20 -3.36 -18.54
N LYS A 151 -16.59 -4.52 -18.74
CA LYS A 151 -16.47 -5.55 -17.68
C LYS A 151 -15.86 -5.04 -16.39
N VAL A 152 -14.94 -4.06 -16.46
CA VAL A 152 -14.33 -3.46 -15.26
C VAL A 152 -15.35 -2.65 -14.48
N HIS A 153 -16.21 -1.85 -15.15
CA HIS A 153 -17.25 -1.05 -14.47
C HIS A 153 -18.26 -1.97 -13.79
N GLN A 154 -18.78 -2.98 -14.52
CA GLN A 154 -19.69 -3.97 -13.94
C GLN A 154 -19.03 -4.75 -12.79
N GLY A 155 -17.78 -5.16 -12.98
CA GLY A 155 -17.05 -5.87 -11.94
C GLY A 155 -16.87 -5.08 -10.64
N ILE A 156 -16.66 -3.76 -10.72
CA ILE A 156 -16.59 -2.90 -9.52
C ILE A 156 -17.97 -2.81 -8.85
N MET A 157 -19.03 -2.56 -9.64
CA MET A 157 -20.40 -2.47 -9.11
C MET A 157 -20.87 -3.77 -8.45
N ASP A 158 -20.51 -4.93 -9.03
CA ASP A 158 -20.94 -6.24 -8.53
C ASP A 158 -20.13 -6.74 -7.31
N ASN A 159 -18.96 -6.16 -7.02
CA ASN A 159 -18.06 -6.64 -5.97
C ASN A 159 -17.77 -5.59 -4.87
N GLN A 160 -18.67 -4.65 -4.64
CA GLN A 160 -18.46 -3.55 -3.69
C GLN A 160 -18.12 -4.06 -2.29
N ASP A 161 -18.85 -5.05 -1.77
CA ASP A 161 -18.61 -5.62 -0.42
C ASP A 161 -17.19 -6.19 -0.28
N VAL A 162 -16.71 -6.89 -1.31
CA VAL A 162 -15.36 -7.47 -1.33
C VAL A 162 -14.31 -6.37 -1.37
N ILE A 163 -14.53 -5.34 -2.20
CA ILE A 163 -13.62 -4.19 -2.31
C ILE A 163 -13.53 -3.43 -0.99
N GLU A 164 -14.67 -3.20 -0.32
CA GLU A 164 -14.69 -2.54 0.99
C GLU A 164 -13.94 -3.35 2.07
N GLN A 165 -14.11 -4.67 2.07
CA GLN A 165 -13.38 -5.54 3.00
C GLN A 165 -11.88 -5.48 2.74
N ASN A 166 -11.46 -5.60 1.48
CA ASN A 166 -10.07 -5.49 1.09
C ASN A 166 -9.48 -4.12 1.48
N TYR A 167 -10.24 -3.04 1.23
CA TYR A 167 -9.79 -1.69 1.54
C TYR A 167 -9.53 -1.49 3.03
N LYS A 168 -10.41 -2.00 3.89
CA LYS A 168 -10.23 -1.98 5.36
C LYS A 168 -9.00 -2.75 5.83
N MET A 169 -8.59 -3.76 5.08
CA MET A 169 -7.40 -4.58 5.41
C MET A 169 -6.10 -3.99 4.85
N MET A 170 -6.18 -3.23 3.77
CA MET A 170 -5.01 -2.68 3.07
C MET A 170 -4.70 -1.23 3.42
N GLN A 171 -5.64 -0.51 4.03
CA GLN A 171 -5.46 0.89 4.39
C GLN A 171 -4.56 1.01 5.62
N LEU A 172 -3.50 1.81 5.50
CA LEU A 172 -2.52 2.12 6.55
C LEU A 172 -2.76 3.51 7.17
#